data_603077b81100ae17dfa8d4cad69df396
#
_entry.id   603077b81100ae17dfa8d4cad69df396
#
_cell.length_a   1.000
_cell.length_b   1.000
_cell.length_c   1.000
_cell.angle_alpha   90.00
_cell.angle_beta   90.00
_cell.angle_gamma   90.00
#
_symmetry.space_group_name_H-M   'P 1'
#
loop_
_entity.id
_entity.type
_entity.pdbx_description
1 polymer ?
#
loop_
_entity_poly.entity_id
_entity_poly.type
_entity_poly.pdbx_seq_one_letter_code
_entity_poly.pdbx_strand_id
1 'polypeptide(L)'
;MAVTDLHSLDISTAIDKMFDGGEARGAVLSLLDETPSINVGENKPLVMAGRAKGALVHEGGAKPDNGRKVIAKPFTTVKLVYSQRVTDEFMMWDRERQGDFVSRLVSDWTRKSLPRDIDTVVLHGLDPNTGILDTNLSDYLTKAGSSIAVPSTGSSAAQMDADFTSAVAALDGQDITGVAIAPAAAAKLATITEGNQKKYEGLGVFGLTGGTIAGKRAASTPEVAAKGTEFILGDWSKLYLGFAGAADWKVIEYGNPDGGSADLQNVNQVCIRMELKFGFRVLDPTAFAVVASGSESES
;
A
#
# COMPACT_ATOMS: atom_id res chain seq x y z
N MET A 1 -29.04 16.29 27.93
CA MET A 1 -27.74 16.57 27.27
C MET A 1 -27.63 15.61 26.12
N ALA A 2 -27.55 16.14 24.91
CA ALA A 2 -27.41 15.30 23.74
C ALA A 2 -26.05 14.59 23.82
N VAL A 3 -26.07 13.27 23.89
CA VAL A 3 -24.90 12.46 23.59
C VAL A 3 -24.55 12.84 22.17
N THR A 4 -23.43 13.52 21.97
CA THR A 4 -22.89 13.79 20.65
C THR A 4 -22.67 12.42 20.03
N ASP A 5 -23.46 12.12 19.01
CA ASP A 5 -23.46 10.84 18.33
C ASP A 5 -22.12 10.73 17.59
N LEU A 6 -21.18 10.06 18.22
CA LEU A 6 -19.84 9.76 17.67
C LEU A 6 -19.91 8.92 16.40
N HIS A 7 -21.08 8.41 16.03
CA HIS A 7 -21.35 7.78 14.74
C HIS A 7 -21.35 8.75 13.56
N SER A 8 -21.33 10.06 13.81
CA SER A 8 -21.32 11.07 12.73
C SER A 8 -19.91 11.40 12.21
N LEU A 9 -18.85 10.81 12.74
CA LEU A 9 -17.55 10.90 12.10
C LEU A 9 -17.60 10.05 10.83
N ASP A 10 -17.83 10.72 9.72
CA ASP A 10 -17.83 10.10 8.40
C ASP A 10 -16.41 9.66 8.03
N ILE A 11 -16.06 8.46 8.53
CA ILE A 11 -14.78 7.82 8.25
C ILE A 11 -14.68 7.49 6.75
N SER A 12 -15.83 7.29 6.07
CA SER A 12 -15.85 7.12 4.62
C SER A 12 -15.29 8.37 3.93
N THR A 13 -15.71 9.56 4.35
CA THR A 13 -15.17 10.84 3.85
C THR A 13 -13.69 11.03 4.20
N ALA A 14 -13.21 10.52 5.34
CA ALA A 14 -11.79 10.57 5.68
C ALA A 14 -10.97 9.61 4.80
N ILE A 15 -11.50 8.44 4.50
CA ILE A 15 -10.90 7.50 3.55
C ILE A 15 -10.94 8.08 2.13
N ASP A 16 -12.07 8.61 1.67
CA ASP A 16 -12.19 9.28 0.37
C ASP A 16 -11.18 10.44 0.23
N LYS A 17 -10.98 11.23 1.30
CA LYS A 17 -9.95 12.29 1.32
C LYS A 17 -8.52 11.76 1.33
N MET A 18 -8.27 10.53 1.77
CA MET A 18 -6.97 9.88 1.61
C MET A 18 -6.68 9.60 0.13
N PHE A 19 -7.72 9.35 -0.66
CA PHE A 19 -7.61 9.14 -2.10
C PHE A 19 -7.60 10.45 -2.90
N ASP A 20 -8.19 11.52 -2.40
CA ASP A 20 -8.25 12.84 -3.05
C ASP A 20 -6.91 13.60 -3.05
N GLY A 21 -5.84 12.96 -2.71
CA GLY A 21 -4.46 13.36 -2.99
C GLY A 21 -3.96 14.55 -2.17
N GLY A 22 -2.97 14.32 -1.38
CA GLY A 22 -2.13 15.36 -0.79
C GLY A 22 -1.65 15.06 0.63
N GLU A 23 -2.37 14.26 1.38
CA GLU A 23 -1.99 13.90 2.75
C GLU A 23 -1.78 12.39 2.97
N ALA A 24 -2.10 11.54 1.98
CA ALA A 24 -1.83 10.11 2.08
C ALA A 24 -0.32 9.86 2.12
N ARG A 25 0.17 9.41 3.26
CA ARG A 25 1.58 9.10 3.48
C ARG A 25 1.97 7.68 3.03
N GLY A 26 1.04 6.94 2.43
CA GLY A 26 1.26 5.61 1.88
C GLY A 26 1.70 5.65 0.43
N ALA A 27 2.68 4.81 0.04
CA ALA A 27 3.14 4.72 -1.33
C ALA A 27 2.09 4.07 -2.24
N VAL A 28 1.51 2.94 -1.80
CA VAL A 28 0.53 2.18 -2.59
C VAL A 28 -0.68 3.05 -2.92
N LEU A 29 -1.30 3.67 -1.91
CA LEU A 29 -2.50 4.48 -2.11
C LEU A 29 -2.25 5.72 -2.98
N SER A 30 -1.03 6.29 -2.91
CA SER A 30 -0.65 7.46 -3.73
C SER A 30 -0.42 7.12 -5.19
N LEU A 31 -0.10 5.86 -5.51
CA LEU A 31 0.25 5.41 -6.84
C LEU A 31 -0.91 4.72 -7.57
N LEU A 32 -1.91 4.24 -6.84
CA LEU A 32 -3.12 3.68 -7.42
C LEU A 32 -3.99 4.78 -8.06
N ASP A 33 -4.64 4.44 -9.18
CA ASP A 33 -5.61 5.32 -9.83
C ASP A 33 -7.01 5.15 -9.24
N GLU A 34 -7.36 3.93 -8.86
CA GLU A 34 -8.69 3.56 -8.38
C GLU A 34 -8.61 2.54 -7.24
N THR A 35 -9.54 2.66 -6.31
CA THR A 35 -9.73 1.71 -5.21
C THR A 35 -11.19 1.26 -5.19
N PRO A 36 -11.53 0.21 -5.92
CA PRO A 36 -12.91 -0.25 -6.03
C PRO A 36 -13.45 -0.78 -4.69
N SER A 37 -14.76 -0.71 -4.52
CA SER A 37 -15.44 -1.42 -3.44
C SER A 37 -15.47 -2.92 -3.73
N ILE A 38 -15.15 -3.73 -2.72
CA ILE A 38 -15.11 -5.19 -2.80
C ILE A 38 -16.05 -5.82 -1.79
N ASN A 39 -16.37 -7.11 -1.96
CA ASN A 39 -17.14 -7.87 -0.99
C ASN A 39 -16.24 -8.46 0.10
N VAL A 40 -16.81 -8.65 1.30
CA VAL A 40 -16.15 -9.43 2.35
C VAL A 40 -16.03 -10.89 1.91
N GLY A 41 -14.84 -11.47 2.03
CA GLY A 41 -14.57 -12.85 1.63
C GLY A 41 -13.82 -12.95 0.32
N GLU A 42 -14.16 -13.93 -0.51
CA GLU A 42 -13.47 -14.19 -1.78
C GLU A 42 -13.94 -13.24 -2.88
N ASN A 43 -13.00 -12.61 -3.56
CA ASN A 43 -13.20 -11.76 -4.74
C ASN A 43 -12.45 -12.35 -5.93
N LYS A 44 -13.01 -12.22 -7.14
CA LYS A 44 -12.46 -12.84 -8.37
C LYS A 44 -12.40 -11.84 -9.52
N PRO A 45 -11.50 -10.84 -9.50
CA PRO A 45 -11.33 -9.96 -10.64
C PRO A 45 -10.90 -10.76 -11.87
N LEU A 46 -11.49 -10.41 -13.01
CA LEU A 46 -11.17 -11.01 -14.30
C LEU A 46 -10.11 -10.18 -15.01
N VAL A 47 -9.06 -10.83 -15.45
CA VAL A 47 -7.93 -10.20 -16.16
C VAL A 47 -7.81 -10.81 -17.55
N MET A 48 -7.62 -9.96 -18.54
CA MET A 48 -7.28 -10.41 -19.90
C MET A 48 -5.78 -10.65 -19.99
N ALA A 49 -5.36 -11.90 -20.05
CA ALA A 49 -3.95 -12.25 -20.15
C ALA A 49 -3.40 -11.98 -21.55
N GLY A 50 -2.19 -11.39 -21.61
CA GLY A 50 -1.44 -11.16 -22.83
C GLY A 50 -1.98 -10.00 -23.69
N ARG A 51 -1.25 -9.70 -24.75
CA ARG A 51 -1.60 -8.70 -25.77
C ARG A 51 -2.34 -9.38 -26.92
N ALA A 52 -3.51 -8.87 -27.33
CA ALA A 52 -4.15 -9.29 -28.56
C ALA A 52 -3.26 -8.88 -29.75
N LYS A 53 -2.99 -9.81 -30.65
CA LYS A 53 -2.24 -9.53 -31.88
C LYS A 53 -3.21 -9.57 -33.04
N GLY A 54 -3.24 -8.52 -33.87
CA GLY A 54 -3.96 -8.55 -35.14
C GLY A 54 -3.30 -9.52 -36.12
N ALA A 55 -4.08 -10.24 -36.90
CA ALA A 55 -3.58 -11.02 -38.00
C ALA A 55 -3.84 -10.28 -39.35
N LEU A 56 -2.86 -10.33 -40.21
CA LEU A 56 -3.01 -9.83 -41.57
C LEU A 56 -3.71 -10.90 -42.40
N VAL A 57 -4.91 -10.63 -42.92
CA VAL A 57 -5.69 -11.57 -43.69
C VAL A 57 -5.90 -10.95 -45.06
N HIS A 58 -5.54 -11.67 -46.13
CA HIS A 58 -5.82 -11.25 -47.53
C HIS A 58 -7.27 -11.60 -47.92
N GLU A 59 -7.72 -11.03 -49.00
CA GLU A 59 -9.07 -11.27 -49.52
C GLU A 59 -9.31 -12.77 -49.73
N GLY A 60 -10.42 -13.30 -49.18
CA GLY A 60 -10.75 -14.71 -49.21
C GLY A 60 -10.05 -15.59 -48.14
N GLY A 61 -9.14 -15.03 -47.32
CA GLY A 61 -8.43 -15.76 -46.28
C GLY A 61 -9.30 -16.02 -45.03
N ALA A 62 -9.01 -17.12 -44.37
CA ALA A 62 -9.66 -17.46 -43.06
C ALA A 62 -9.25 -16.46 -41.98
N LYS A 63 -10.23 -16.04 -41.18
CA LYS A 63 -10.00 -15.13 -40.04
C LYS A 63 -9.60 -15.97 -38.80
N PRO A 64 -8.35 -15.82 -38.31
CA PRO A 64 -7.92 -16.53 -37.09
C PRO A 64 -8.59 -15.99 -35.82
N ASP A 65 -8.81 -16.86 -34.85
CA ASP A 65 -9.17 -16.42 -33.50
C ASP A 65 -7.90 -15.93 -32.77
N ASN A 66 -7.81 -14.61 -32.57
CA ASN A 66 -6.71 -13.95 -31.89
C ASN A 66 -7.16 -13.42 -30.51
N GLY A 67 -8.20 -14.02 -29.94
CA GLY A 67 -8.77 -13.63 -28.66
C GLY A 67 -7.79 -13.70 -27.51
N ARG A 68 -8.02 -12.85 -26.51
CA ARG A 68 -7.29 -12.92 -25.23
C ARG A 68 -7.95 -13.94 -24.34
N LYS A 69 -7.12 -14.66 -23.58
CA LYS A 69 -7.62 -15.55 -22.53
C LYS A 69 -8.01 -14.72 -21.30
N VAL A 70 -9.25 -14.90 -20.84
CA VAL A 70 -9.71 -14.32 -19.58
C VAL A 70 -9.32 -15.26 -18.43
N ILE A 71 -8.63 -14.72 -17.43
CA ILE A 71 -8.19 -15.47 -16.25
C ILE A 71 -8.78 -14.78 -15.01
N ALA A 72 -9.36 -15.58 -14.11
CA ALA A 72 -9.75 -15.10 -12.80
C ALA A 72 -8.55 -15.12 -11.86
N LYS A 73 -8.34 -14.03 -11.13
CA LYS A 73 -7.29 -13.87 -10.11
C LYS A 73 -7.94 -13.76 -8.71
N PRO A 74 -8.29 -14.88 -8.05
CA PRO A 74 -8.98 -14.83 -6.77
C PRO A 74 -8.07 -14.27 -5.66
N PHE A 75 -8.69 -13.56 -4.71
CA PHE A 75 -8.08 -13.15 -3.44
C PHE A 75 -9.15 -13.08 -2.35
N THR A 76 -8.71 -13.16 -1.10
CA THR A 76 -9.55 -13.00 0.09
C THR A 76 -9.29 -11.66 0.76
N THR A 77 -10.32 -11.11 1.40
CA THR A 77 -10.17 -9.89 2.20
C THR A 77 -9.41 -10.19 3.49
N VAL A 78 -8.56 -9.27 3.87
CA VAL A 78 -7.85 -9.22 5.16
C VAL A 78 -8.40 -8.09 6.01
N LYS A 79 -8.14 -8.13 7.31
CA LYS A 79 -8.62 -7.14 8.27
C LYS A 79 -7.45 -6.52 9.02
N LEU A 80 -7.35 -5.19 8.98
CA LEU A 80 -6.51 -4.42 9.90
C LEU A 80 -7.34 -3.97 11.10
N VAL A 81 -6.78 -4.13 12.28
CA VAL A 81 -7.43 -3.79 13.54
C VAL A 81 -6.51 -2.91 14.37
N TYR A 82 -7.04 -1.77 14.79
CA TYR A 82 -6.39 -0.86 15.73
C TYR A 82 -7.16 -0.89 17.03
N SER A 83 -6.48 -1.02 18.15
CA SER A 83 -7.09 -1.04 19.47
C SER A 83 -6.26 -0.23 20.47
N GLN A 84 -6.94 0.58 21.28
CA GLN A 84 -6.33 1.39 22.32
C GLN A 84 -7.17 1.29 23.60
N ARG A 85 -6.55 0.87 24.70
CA ARG A 85 -7.18 0.97 26.04
C ARG A 85 -6.98 2.37 26.60
N VAL A 86 -8.04 2.88 27.23
CA VAL A 86 -8.05 4.18 27.91
C VAL A 86 -8.80 4.02 29.23
N THR A 87 -8.39 4.69 30.29
CA THR A 87 -9.09 4.64 31.58
C THR A 87 -10.40 5.44 31.55
N ASP A 88 -11.38 5.00 32.32
CA ASP A 88 -12.67 5.69 32.43
C ASP A 88 -12.49 7.11 32.97
N GLU A 89 -11.57 7.32 33.91
CA GLU A 89 -11.26 8.63 34.47
C GLU A 89 -10.73 9.58 33.39
N PHE A 90 -9.88 9.09 32.45
CA PHE A 90 -9.41 9.89 31.35
C PHE A 90 -10.55 10.25 30.38
N MET A 91 -11.46 9.33 30.10
CA MET A 91 -12.62 9.58 29.24
C MET A 91 -13.58 10.58 29.88
N MET A 92 -13.79 10.52 31.19
CA MET A 92 -14.58 11.50 31.94
C MET A 92 -13.95 12.89 31.87
N TRP A 93 -12.64 12.99 32.14
CA TRP A 93 -11.90 14.24 32.05
C TRP A 93 -11.94 14.86 30.65
N ASP A 94 -11.81 14.05 29.59
CA ASP A 94 -11.89 14.51 28.21
C ASP A 94 -13.29 15.05 27.89
N ARG A 95 -14.36 14.36 28.30
CA ARG A 95 -15.76 14.82 28.15
C ARG A 95 -16.04 16.14 28.88
N GLU A 96 -15.56 16.30 30.10
CA GLU A 96 -15.74 17.53 30.89
C GLU A 96 -15.08 18.75 30.24
N ARG A 97 -13.98 18.54 29.53
CA ARG A 97 -13.23 19.58 28.83
C ARG A 97 -13.64 19.78 27.39
N GLN A 98 -14.72 19.14 26.94
CA GLN A 98 -15.14 19.11 25.55
C GLN A 98 -14.01 18.65 24.61
N GLY A 99 -13.20 17.71 25.08
CA GLY A 99 -12.14 17.09 24.31
C GLY A 99 -12.68 16.24 23.18
N ASP A 100 -11.82 15.97 22.24
CA ASP A 100 -12.11 15.16 21.06
C ASP A 100 -11.10 14.03 20.89
N PHE A 101 -10.60 13.49 22.01
CA PHE A 101 -9.55 12.47 22.02
C PHE A 101 -9.85 11.28 21.12
N VAL A 102 -11.07 10.73 21.19
CA VAL A 102 -11.47 9.59 20.34
C VAL A 102 -11.41 9.96 18.86
N SER A 103 -11.94 11.14 18.50
CA SER A 103 -11.90 11.66 17.14
C SER A 103 -10.46 11.84 16.64
N ARG A 104 -9.58 12.40 17.48
CA ARG A 104 -8.16 12.58 17.15
C ARG A 104 -7.45 11.25 16.99
N LEU A 105 -7.70 10.28 17.88
CA LEU A 105 -7.11 8.95 17.83
C LEU A 105 -7.51 8.22 16.55
N VAL A 106 -8.80 8.19 16.21
CA VAL A 106 -9.30 7.56 14.98
C VAL A 106 -8.75 8.28 13.75
N SER A 107 -8.69 9.61 13.77
CA SER A 107 -8.10 10.39 12.68
C SER A 107 -6.60 10.10 12.52
N ASP A 108 -5.85 9.94 13.61
CA ASP A 108 -4.43 9.60 13.56
C ASP A 108 -4.20 8.20 12.96
N TRP A 109 -4.99 7.22 13.39
CA TRP A 109 -4.96 5.87 12.79
C TRP A 109 -5.28 5.91 11.29
N THR A 110 -6.34 6.61 10.90
CA THR A 110 -6.78 6.67 9.51
C THR A 110 -5.79 7.42 8.61
N ARG A 111 -5.22 8.53 9.10
CA ARG A 111 -4.38 9.41 8.27
C ARG A 111 -2.91 9.05 8.27
N LYS A 112 -2.40 8.47 9.37
CA LYS A 112 -0.96 8.22 9.51
C LYS A 112 -0.62 6.73 9.50
N SER A 113 -1.34 5.92 10.30
CA SER A 113 -0.99 4.51 10.47
C SER A 113 -1.49 3.68 9.31
N LEU A 114 -2.77 3.78 8.99
CA LEU A 114 -3.43 2.94 7.99
C LEU A 114 -2.74 2.95 6.60
N PRO A 115 -2.36 4.10 6.01
CA PRO A 115 -1.69 4.08 4.71
C PRO A 115 -0.34 3.36 4.72
N ARG A 116 0.41 3.47 5.82
CA ARG A 116 1.71 2.84 6.00
C ARG A 116 1.57 1.33 6.23
N ASP A 117 0.57 0.93 7.02
CA ASP A 117 0.28 -0.47 7.27
C ASP A 117 -0.20 -1.18 6.00
N ILE A 118 -0.97 -0.50 5.15
CA ILE A 118 -1.33 -0.99 3.81
C ILE A 118 -0.07 -1.18 2.95
N ASP A 119 0.89 -0.24 2.98
CA ASP A 119 2.16 -0.40 2.28
C ASP A 119 2.90 -1.65 2.76
N THR A 120 3.02 -1.84 4.08
CA THR A 120 3.71 -2.99 4.68
C THR A 120 3.09 -4.32 4.23
N VAL A 121 1.75 -4.39 4.23
CA VAL A 121 1.02 -5.61 3.82
C VAL A 121 1.09 -5.84 2.31
N VAL A 122 0.82 -4.82 1.50
CA VAL A 122 0.71 -4.97 0.04
C VAL A 122 2.07 -5.12 -0.62
N LEU A 123 3.07 -4.38 -0.17
CA LEU A 123 4.42 -4.46 -0.74
C LEU A 123 5.15 -5.71 -0.29
N HIS A 124 5.08 -6.05 0.99
CA HIS A 124 5.98 -7.05 1.59
C HIS A 124 5.28 -8.26 2.22
N GLY A 125 3.95 -8.23 2.38
CA GLY A 125 3.19 -9.31 3.02
C GLY A 125 3.45 -9.45 4.52
N LEU A 126 3.96 -8.40 5.16
CA LEU A 126 4.29 -8.39 6.57
C LEU A 126 3.09 -7.94 7.42
N ASP A 127 2.91 -8.54 8.58
CA ASP A 127 2.02 -8.03 9.61
C ASP A 127 2.62 -6.73 10.19
N PRO A 128 1.93 -5.58 10.11
CA PRO A 128 2.47 -4.30 10.56
C PRO A 128 2.83 -4.27 12.05
N ASN A 129 2.13 -5.06 12.88
CA ASN A 129 2.35 -5.10 14.32
C ASN A 129 3.58 -5.92 14.71
N THR A 130 3.82 -7.04 14.04
CA THR A 130 4.90 -7.99 14.38
C THR A 130 6.11 -7.90 13.47
N GLY A 131 5.95 -7.34 12.27
CA GLY A 131 6.98 -7.32 11.23
C GLY A 131 7.23 -8.71 10.61
N ILE A 132 6.42 -9.71 10.93
CA ILE A 132 6.58 -11.08 10.46
C ILE A 132 5.72 -11.31 9.22
N LEU A 133 6.21 -12.16 8.30
CA LEU A 133 5.47 -12.54 7.10
C LEU A 133 4.16 -13.25 7.47
N ASP A 134 3.03 -12.72 6.99
CA ASP A 134 1.75 -13.41 7.12
C ASP A 134 1.60 -14.48 6.03
N THR A 135 1.70 -15.74 6.44
CA THR A 135 1.59 -16.91 5.55
C THR A 135 0.19 -17.10 4.96
N ASN A 136 -0.84 -16.44 5.51
CA ASN A 136 -2.20 -16.48 4.98
C ASN A 136 -2.38 -15.56 3.75
N LEU A 137 -1.46 -14.61 3.53
CA LEU A 137 -1.48 -13.76 2.36
C LEU A 137 -1.05 -14.53 1.12
N SER A 138 -1.95 -14.61 0.16
CA SER A 138 -1.70 -15.34 -1.09
C SER A 138 -0.73 -14.61 -2.02
N ASP A 139 -0.61 -13.27 -1.90
CA ASP A 139 0.14 -12.41 -2.81
C ASP A 139 0.65 -11.15 -2.13
N TYR A 140 1.76 -10.59 -2.61
CA TYR A 140 2.32 -9.27 -2.27
C TYR A 140 3.42 -8.94 -3.28
N LEU A 141 3.74 -7.65 -3.48
CA LEU A 141 4.61 -7.22 -4.58
C LEU A 141 6.04 -7.80 -4.53
N THR A 142 6.64 -7.91 -3.35
CA THR A 142 8.00 -8.49 -3.22
C THR A 142 8.04 -10.01 -3.17
N LYS A 143 6.88 -10.69 -3.34
CA LYS A 143 6.81 -12.15 -3.39
C LYS A 143 7.43 -12.68 -4.69
N ALA A 144 8.19 -13.75 -4.58
CA ALA A 144 8.72 -14.45 -5.74
C ALA A 144 7.58 -14.83 -6.71
N GLY A 145 7.71 -14.42 -7.96
CA GLY A 145 6.70 -14.65 -9.00
C GLY A 145 5.53 -13.65 -9.03
N SER A 146 5.50 -12.65 -8.14
CA SER A 146 4.51 -11.55 -8.18
C SER A 146 5.08 -10.26 -8.79
N SER A 147 6.37 -10.22 -9.05
CA SER A 147 7.09 -9.15 -9.73
C SER A 147 8.38 -9.67 -10.35
N ILE A 148 9.06 -8.82 -11.14
CA ILE A 148 10.40 -9.08 -11.66
C ILE A 148 11.40 -8.66 -10.60
N ALA A 149 12.17 -9.60 -10.06
CA ALA A 149 13.22 -9.30 -9.09
C ALA A 149 14.47 -8.78 -9.82
N VAL A 150 14.95 -7.61 -9.45
CA VAL A 150 16.21 -7.03 -9.91
C VAL A 150 17.13 -6.93 -8.69
N PRO A 151 18.25 -7.67 -8.66
CA PRO A 151 19.16 -7.61 -7.53
C PRO A 151 19.84 -6.23 -7.47
N SER A 152 19.90 -5.63 -6.29
CA SER A 152 20.69 -4.43 -6.07
C SER A 152 22.18 -4.76 -6.17
N THR A 153 22.92 -3.94 -6.91
CA THR A 153 24.37 -4.08 -7.09
C THR A 153 25.17 -3.42 -5.99
N GLY A 154 24.53 -2.62 -5.15
CA GLY A 154 25.12 -1.99 -4.00
C GLY A 154 24.45 -0.68 -3.59
N SER A 155 24.98 -0.08 -2.52
CA SER A 155 24.35 1.07 -1.86
C SER A 155 24.89 2.43 -2.29
N SER A 156 25.81 2.53 -3.23
CA SER A 156 26.30 3.81 -3.75
C SER A 156 25.31 4.44 -4.72
N ALA A 157 25.33 5.77 -4.87
CA ALA A 157 24.44 6.46 -5.78
C ALA A 157 24.56 5.96 -7.23
N ALA A 158 25.78 5.69 -7.71
CA ALA A 158 26.04 5.19 -9.05
C ALA A 158 25.50 3.76 -9.27
N GLN A 159 25.59 2.90 -8.25
CA GLN A 159 25.02 1.55 -8.29
C GLN A 159 23.48 1.61 -8.31
N MET A 160 22.87 2.43 -7.46
CA MET A 160 21.42 2.63 -7.48
C MET A 160 20.92 3.20 -8.81
N ASP A 161 21.69 4.06 -9.46
CA ASP A 161 21.36 4.55 -10.81
C ASP A 161 21.38 3.43 -11.85
N ALA A 162 22.39 2.56 -11.80
CA ALA A 162 22.48 1.39 -12.67
C ALA A 162 21.32 0.41 -12.40
N ASP A 163 20.98 0.18 -11.13
CA ASP A 163 19.89 -0.70 -10.72
C ASP A 163 18.53 -0.15 -11.16
N PHE A 164 18.32 1.18 -11.03
CA PHE A 164 17.12 1.84 -11.54
C PHE A 164 16.98 1.67 -13.06
N THR A 165 18.08 1.87 -13.79
CA THR A 165 18.11 1.68 -15.26
C THR A 165 17.83 0.21 -15.63
N SER A 166 18.40 -0.73 -14.87
CA SER A 166 18.17 -2.16 -15.07
C SER A 166 16.72 -2.57 -14.81
N ALA A 167 16.09 -1.97 -13.78
CA ALA A 167 14.68 -2.20 -13.47
C ALA A 167 13.76 -1.65 -14.56
N VAL A 168 14.05 -0.47 -15.11
CA VAL A 168 13.34 0.08 -16.26
C VAL A 168 13.50 -0.84 -17.49
N ALA A 169 14.70 -1.34 -17.75
CA ALA A 169 14.95 -2.28 -18.86
C ALA A 169 14.24 -3.62 -18.68
N ALA A 170 14.13 -4.11 -17.44
CA ALA A 170 13.40 -5.35 -17.12
C ALA A 170 11.89 -5.24 -17.41
N LEU A 171 11.33 -4.03 -17.37
CA LEU A 171 9.93 -3.74 -17.69
C LEU A 171 9.70 -3.46 -19.18
N ASP A 172 10.58 -3.95 -20.08
CA ASP A 172 10.48 -3.73 -21.50
C ASP A 172 9.09 -4.09 -22.07
N GLY A 173 8.45 -3.10 -22.71
CA GLY A 173 7.11 -3.23 -23.25
C GLY A 173 5.95 -3.05 -22.25
N GLN A 174 6.22 -2.72 -20.99
CA GLN A 174 5.23 -2.37 -19.98
C GLN A 174 5.20 -0.83 -19.79
N ASP A 175 4.02 -0.30 -19.47
CA ASP A 175 3.88 1.10 -19.11
C ASP A 175 4.30 1.29 -17.64
N ILE A 176 5.24 2.19 -17.40
CA ILE A 176 5.60 2.58 -16.03
C ILE A 176 4.73 3.78 -15.65
N THR A 177 3.78 3.57 -14.77
CA THR A 177 2.87 4.64 -14.30
C THR A 177 3.35 5.28 -13.01
N GLY A 178 4.16 4.56 -12.20
CA GLY A 178 4.63 5.08 -10.93
C GLY A 178 5.83 4.36 -10.34
N VAL A 179 6.42 5.00 -9.33
CA VAL A 179 7.60 4.54 -8.59
C VAL A 179 7.36 4.68 -7.09
N ALA A 180 7.44 3.59 -6.35
CA ALA A 180 7.57 3.62 -4.90
C ALA A 180 9.06 3.53 -4.54
N ILE A 181 9.56 4.44 -3.73
CA ILE A 181 10.99 4.54 -3.42
C ILE A 181 11.23 4.69 -1.92
N ALA A 182 12.22 3.99 -1.39
CA ALA A 182 12.66 4.16 -0.03
C ALA A 182 13.32 5.55 0.17
N PRO A 183 13.08 6.25 1.30
CA PRO A 183 13.63 7.59 1.51
C PRO A 183 15.16 7.67 1.40
N ALA A 184 15.85 6.64 1.87
CA ALA A 184 17.31 6.57 1.78
C ALA A 184 17.80 6.43 0.32
N ALA A 185 17.08 5.64 -0.51
CA ALA A 185 17.39 5.52 -1.93
C ALA A 185 17.09 6.82 -2.68
N ALA A 186 15.97 7.47 -2.37
CA ALA A 186 15.62 8.78 -2.93
C ALA A 186 16.69 9.84 -2.65
N ALA A 187 17.18 9.92 -1.41
CA ALA A 187 18.24 10.86 -1.03
C ALA A 187 19.54 10.60 -1.78
N LYS A 188 19.91 9.35 -2.01
CA LYS A 188 21.12 8.99 -2.76
C LYS A 188 20.97 9.30 -4.25
N LEU A 189 19.86 8.94 -4.88
CA LEU A 189 19.58 9.27 -6.29
C LEU A 189 19.52 10.79 -6.53
N ALA A 190 19.11 11.57 -5.51
CA ALA A 190 19.09 13.03 -5.58
C ALA A 190 20.49 13.68 -5.73
N THR A 191 21.56 12.94 -5.45
CA THR A 191 22.95 13.44 -5.58
C THR A 191 23.49 13.29 -7.00
N ILE A 192 22.80 12.53 -7.86
CA ILE A 192 23.28 12.23 -9.20
C ILE A 192 23.01 13.40 -10.14
N THR A 193 24.06 13.84 -10.81
CA THR A 193 24.01 14.93 -11.79
C THR A 193 24.45 14.45 -13.16
N GLU A 194 23.84 14.99 -14.20
CA GLU A 194 24.25 14.84 -15.59
C GLU A 194 24.66 16.21 -16.11
N GLY A 195 25.97 16.41 -16.22
CA GLY A 195 26.53 17.75 -16.38
C GLY A 195 26.24 18.63 -15.17
N ASN A 196 25.57 19.78 -15.38
CA ASN A 196 25.20 20.74 -14.35
C ASN A 196 23.74 20.58 -13.84
N GLN A 197 23.02 19.58 -14.30
CA GLN A 197 21.63 19.36 -13.92
C GLN A 197 21.45 18.07 -13.12
N LYS A 198 20.44 18.01 -12.27
CA LYS A 198 20.07 16.77 -11.60
C LYS A 198 19.51 15.79 -12.61
N LYS A 199 20.00 14.55 -12.63
CA LYS A 199 19.50 13.50 -13.50
C LYS A 199 18.05 13.14 -13.17
N TYR A 200 17.70 13.12 -11.89
CA TYR A 200 16.36 12.81 -11.42
C TYR A 200 15.69 14.07 -10.88
N GLU A 201 14.90 14.72 -11.73
CA GLU A 201 14.04 15.80 -11.30
C GLU A 201 12.98 15.27 -10.32
N GLY A 202 12.64 16.06 -9.30
CA GLY A 202 11.70 15.65 -8.23
C GLY A 202 12.36 15.01 -7.01
N LEU A 203 13.67 14.72 -7.05
CA LEU A 203 14.42 14.26 -5.88
C LEU A 203 15.24 15.40 -5.25
N GLY A 204 15.18 15.47 -3.92
CA GLY A 204 15.90 16.44 -3.10
C GLY A 204 16.63 15.80 -1.93
N VAL A 205 17.36 16.60 -1.17
CA VAL A 205 18.12 16.16 0.01
C VAL A 205 17.22 15.49 1.06
N PHE A 206 15.96 15.92 1.12
CA PHE A 206 14.95 15.36 2.04
C PHE A 206 14.09 14.25 1.42
N GLY A 207 14.53 13.67 0.31
CA GLY A 207 13.80 12.63 -0.42
C GLY A 207 12.98 13.19 -1.59
N LEU A 208 11.78 12.67 -1.78
CA LEU A 208 10.90 13.04 -2.88
C LEU A 208 10.33 14.45 -2.71
N THR A 209 10.46 15.27 -3.75
CA THR A 209 9.92 16.62 -3.80
C THR A 209 8.93 16.70 -4.99
N GLY A 210 7.67 17.03 -4.72
CA GLY A 210 6.68 17.23 -5.78
C GLY A 210 6.02 15.97 -6.34
N GLY A 211 6.21 14.79 -5.73
CA GLY A 211 5.43 13.59 -6.06
C GLY A 211 5.76 12.93 -7.41
N THR A 212 6.86 13.30 -8.07
CA THR A 212 7.28 12.74 -9.36
C THR A 212 8.78 12.46 -9.40
N ILE A 213 9.19 11.43 -10.16
CA ILE A 213 10.58 11.15 -10.53
C ILE A 213 10.61 11.00 -12.05
N ALA A 214 11.46 11.79 -12.73
CA ALA A 214 11.58 11.76 -14.19
C ALA A 214 10.22 11.83 -14.92
N GLY A 215 9.30 12.65 -14.42
CA GLY A 215 7.96 12.84 -14.99
C GLY A 215 6.95 11.74 -14.71
N LYS A 216 7.30 10.70 -13.93
CA LYS A 216 6.38 9.65 -13.48
C LYS A 216 5.97 9.90 -12.04
N ARG A 217 4.74 9.52 -11.67
CA ARG A 217 4.29 9.61 -10.27
C ARG A 217 5.24 8.83 -9.36
N ALA A 218 5.52 9.38 -8.21
CA ALA A 218 6.39 8.74 -7.24
C ALA A 218 5.87 8.96 -5.83
N ALA A 219 6.07 7.98 -4.98
CA ALA A 219 5.78 8.05 -3.57
C ALA A 219 6.94 7.48 -2.76
N SER A 220 7.22 8.09 -1.62
CA SER A 220 8.33 7.68 -0.77
C SER A 220 7.83 7.46 0.65
N THR A 221 7.95 6.22 1.12
CA THR A 221 7.63 5.84 2.50
C THR A 221 8.72 4.94 3.08
N PRO A 222 8.95 5.00 4.40
CA PRO A 222 9.92 4.12 5.06
C PRO A 222 9.59 2.63 4.88
N GLU A 223 8.32 2.31 4.74
CA GLU A 223 7.80 0.94 4.60
C GLU A 223 8.29 0.27 3.32
N VAL A 224 8.57 1.05 2.26
CA VAL A 224 9.18 0.53 1.03
C VAL A 224 10.53 -0.12 1.29
N ALA A 225 11.29 0.37 2.29
CA ALA A 225 12.61 -0.15 2.63
C ALA A 225 12.60 -1.53 3.33
N ALA A 226 11.44 -2.06 3.69
CA ALA A 226 11.36 -3.37 4.31
C ALA A 226 11.95 -4.46 3.38
N LYS A 227 12.50 -5.50 3.98
CA LYS A 227 13.22 -6.59 3.27
C LYS A 227 14.34 -6.09 2.33
N GLY A 228 14.96 -4.95 2.64
CA GLY A 228 16.04 -4.40 1.83
C GLY A 228 15.62 -3.84 0.47
N THR A 229 14.32 -3.58 0.26
CA THR A 229 13.81 -3.01 -0.98
C THR A 229 14.22 -1.55 -1.10
N GLU A 230 14.76 -1.17 -2.25
CA GLU A 230 15.17 0.20 -2.52
C GLU A 230 14.09 0.97 -3.28
N PHE A 231 13.53 0.34 -4.32
CA PHE A 231 12.42 0.89 -5.09
C PHE A 231 11.63 -0.19 -5.84
N ILE A 232 10.39 0.14 -6.15
CA ILE A 232 9.44 -0.65 -6.92
C ILE A 232 8.89 0.24 -8.03
N LEU A 233 9.10 -0.17 -9.28
CA LEU A 233 8.56 0.55 -10.44
C LEU A 233 7.57 -0.36 -11.17
N GLY A 234 6.62 0.25 -11.85
CA GLY A 234 5.73 -0.53 -12.70
C GLY A 234 4.42 0.17 -13.09
N ASP A 235 3.54 -0.64 -13.64
CA ASP A 235 2.19 -0.24 -13.97
C ASP A 235 1.24 -0.51 -12.78
N TRP A 236 1.00 0.52 -11.97
CA TRP A 236 0.17 0.43 -10.78
C TRP A 236 -1.31 0.15 -11.09
N SER A 237 -1.76 0.29 -12.33
CA SER A 237 -3.08 -0.18 -12.75
C SER A 237 -3.23 -1.72 -12.72
N LYS A 238 -2.12 -2.45 -12.63
CA LYS A 238 -2.07 -3.90 -12.50
C LYS A 238 -2.03 -4.38 -11.04
N LEU A 239 -2.04 -3.48 -10.10
CA LEU A 239 -2.29 -3.79 -8.69
C LEU A 239 -3.77 -3.51 -8.38
N TYR A 240 -4.53 -4.56 -8.12
CA TYR A 240 -5.91 -4.43 -7.66
C TYR A 240 -5.93 -4.33 -6.15
N LEU A 241 -6.44 -3.23 -5.61
CA LEU A 241 -6.66 -3.02 -4.18
C LEU A 241 -8.05 -2.43 -3.99
N GLY A 242 -8.82 -3.03 -3.11
CA GLY A 242 -10.18 -2.56 -2.81
C GLY A 242 -10.53 -2.66 -1.34
N PHE A 243 -11.54 -1.90 -0.93
CA PHE A 243 -12.03 -1.87 0.44
C PHE A 243 -13.42 -2.51 0.53
N ALA A 244 -13.62 -3.34 1.56
CA ALA A 244 -14.91 -3.98 1.84
C ALA A 244 -15.69 -3.14 2.87
N GLY A 245 -16.27 -2.04 2.41
CA GLY A 245 -16.96 -1.06 3.24
C GLY A 245 -16.02 -0.03 3.87
N ALA A 246 -16.59 0.89 4.63
CA ALA A 246 -15.86 1.88 5.40
C ALA A 246 -15.14 1.25 6.62
N ALA A 247 -14.19 1.97 7.19
CA ALA A 247 -13.64 1.60 8.47
C ALA A 247 -14.72 1.72 9.56
N ASP A 248 -14.89 0.65 10.33
CA ASP A 248 -15.82 0.61 11.45
C ASP A 248 -15.04 0.85 12.75
N TRP A 249 -15.56 1.71 13.63
CA TRP A 249 -14.95 1.93 14.93
C TRP A 249 -15.99 1.89 16.04
N LYS A 250 -15.57 1.47 17.20
CA LYS A 250 -16.44 1.32 18.37
C LYS A 250 -15.69 1.48 19.68
N VAL A 251 -16.41 1.90 20.70
CA VAL A 251 -15.97 1.86 22.10
C VAL A 251 -16.52 0.60 22.73
N ILE A 252 -15.65 -0.19 23.34
CA ILE A 252 -15.97 -1.45 24.03
C ILE A 252 -15.72 -1.23 25.52
N GLU A 253 -16.76 -1.42 26.33
CA GLU A 253 -16.74 -1.08 27.76
C GLU A 253 -16.55 -2.31 28.66
N TYR A 254 -16.59 -3.52 28.10
CA TYR A 254 -16.53 -4.77 28.89
C TYR A 254 -15.84 -5.89 28.13
N GLY A 255 -15.39 -6.89 28.88
CA GLY A 255 -14.70 -8.04 28.31
C GLY A 255 -13.20 -7.83 28.16
N ASN A 256 -12.58 -8.73 27.40
CA ASN A 256 -11.15 -8.68 27.05
C ASN A 256 -10.96 -8.65 25.54
N PRO A 257 -11.22 -7.50 24.90
CA PRO A 257 -11.31 -7.43 23.44
C PRO A 257 -9.97 -7.59 22.72
N ASP A 258 -8.85 -7.27 23.37
CA ASP A 258 -7.51 -7.24 22.77
C ASP A 258 -6.61 -8.40 23.24
N GLY A 259 -7.18 -9.39 23.95
CA GLY A 259 -6.43 -10.52 24.49
C GLY A 259 -5.50 -10.18 25.66
N GLY A 260 -5.62 -8.98 26.22
CA GLY A 260 -4.88 -8.55 27.41
C GLY A 260 -5.20 -9.40 28.66
N SER A 261 -4.48 -9.20 29.75
CA SER A 261 -4.59 -10.03 30.94
C SER A 261 -5.80 -9.74 31.85
N ALA A 262 -6.50 -8.61 31.61
CA ALA A 262 -7.58 -8.17 32.51
C ALA A 262 -8.85 -7.79 31.69
N ASP A 263 -10.02 -8.11 32.29
CA ASP A 263 -11.30 -7.61 31.83
C ASP A 263 -11.36 -6.09 32.05
N LEU A 264 -11.93 -5.37 31.06
CA LEU A 264 -11.98 -3.90 31.06
C LEU A 264 -12.68 -3.35 32.29
N GLN A 265 -13.79 -3.97 32.75
CA GLN A 265 -14.54 -3.53 33.92
C GLN A 265 -13.72 -3.69 35.22
N ASN A 266 -12.89 -4.74 35.31
CA ASN A 266 -12.08 -4.98 36.50
C ASN A 266 -10.95 -3.96 36.69
N VAL A 267 -10.61 -3.21 35.64
CA VAL A 267 -9.51 -2.22 35.63
C VAL A 267 -9.98 -0.81 35.30
N ASN A 268 -11.29 -0.56 35.29
CA ASN A 268 -11.88 0.73 34.90
C ASN A 268 -11.35 1.28 33.58
N GLN A 269 -11.44 0.48 32.52
CA GLN A 269 -10.95 0.85 31.20
C GLN A 269 -12.02 0.63 30.13
N VAL A 270 -11.92 1.39 29.06
CA VAL A 270 -12.62 1.17 27.80
C VAL A 270 -11.61 0.87 26.69
N CYS A 271 -12.01 0.12 25.69
CA CYS A 271 -11.19 -0.14 24.50
C CYS A 271 -11.82 0.55 23.29
N ILE A 272 -11.09 1.46 22.68
CA ILE A 272 -11.45 2.04 21.39
C ILE A 272 -10.86 1.14 20.30
N ARG A 273 -11.70 0.66 19.39
CA ARG A 273 -11.27 -0.22 18.30
C ARG A 273 -11.73 0.31 16.95
N MET A 274 -10.83 0.31 15.98
CA MET A 274 -11.13 0.55 14.56
C MET A 274 -10.78 -0.70 13.75
N GLU A 275 -11.65 -1.09 12.83
CA GLU A 275 -11.47 -2.23 11.94
C GLU A 275 -11.66 -1.79 10.49
N LEU A 276 -10.69 -2.13 9.63
CA LEU A 276 -10.78 -1.94 8.19
C LEU A 276 -10.61 -3.28 7.48
N LYS A 277 -11.46 -3.55 6.51
CA LYS A 277 -11.37 -4.75 5.66
C LYS A 277 -10.97 -4.31 4.26
N PHE A 278 -9.90 -4.89 3.75
CA PHE A 278 -9.42 -4.63 2.39
C PHE A 278 -8.92 -5.93 1.76
N GLY A 279 -8.70 -5.90 0.47
CA GLY A 279 -8.11 -7.02 -0.23
C GLY A 279 -7.36 -6.53 -1.46
N PHE A 280 -6.36 -7.28 -1.87
CA PHE A 280 -5.51 -6.89 -2.99
C PHE A 280 -5.01 -8.10 -3.77
N ARG A 281 -4.60 -7.87 -5.02
CA ARG A 281 -4.01 -8.87 -5.89
C ARG A 281 -3.14 -8.22 -6.96
N VAL A 282 -1.96 -8.79 -7.22
CA VAL A 282 -1.15 -8.45 -8.38
C VAL A 282 -1.76 -9.11 -9.61
N LEU A 283 -2.29 -8.30 -10.52
CA LEU A 283 -2.98 -8.78 -11.73
C LEU A 283 -2.00 -9.26 -12.80
N ASP A 284 -0.85 -8.57 -12.93
CA ASP A 284 0.20 -8.95 -13.86
C ASP A 284 1.58 -8.86 -13.18
N PRO A 285 2.22 -10.01 -12.88
CA PRO A 285 3.55 -10.02 -12.28
C PRO A 285 4.65 -9.38 -13.13
N THR A 286 4.47 -9.35 -14.45
CA THR A 286 5.47 -8.77 -15.36
C THR A 286 5.40 -7.25 -15.42
N ALA A 287 4.36 -6.65 -14.82
CA ALA A 287 4.15 -5.21 -14.80
C ALA A 287 4.92 -4.47 -13.70
N PHE A 288 5.60 -5.19 -12.82
CA PHE A 288 6.37 -4.59 -11.71
C PHE A 288 7.79 -5.11 -11.67
N ALA A 289 8.75 -4.22 -11.42
CA ALA A 289 10.12 -4.54 -11.09
C ALA A 289 10.44 -4.08 -9.67
N VAL A 290 10.99 -4.98 -8.87
CA VAL A 290 11.39 -4.74 -7.49
C VAL A 290 12.90 -4.80 -7.41
N VAL A 291 13.53 -3.73 -6.96
CA VAL A 291 14.96 -3.68 -6.65
C VAL A 291 15.14 -3.80 -5.15
N ALA A 292 15.84 -4.85 -4.76
CA ALA A 292 16.16 -5.12 -3.37
C ALA A 292 17.62 -5.54 -3.24
N SER A 293 18.29 -5.06 -2.19
CA SER A 293 19.56 -5.64 -1.74
C SER A 293 19.27 -7.08 -1.34
N GLY A 294 19.98 -8.06 -1.91
CA GLY A 294 19.74 -9.47 -1.65
C GLY A 294 19.59 -9.74 -0.16
N SER A 295 18.37 -9.94 0.30
CA SER A 295 18.11 -10.53 1.59
C SER A 295 18.60 -11.97 1.51
N GLU A 296 19.35 -12.38 2.50
CA GLU A 296 19.72 -13.77 2.73
C GLU A 296 18.50 -14.65 2.43
N SER A 297 18.72 -15.61 1.52
CA SER A 297 17.77 -16.65 1.22
C SER A 297 17.31 -17.26 2.54
N GLU A 298 16.01 -17.13 2.84
CA GLU A 298 15.40 -17.90 3.93
C GLU A 298 15.72 -19.37 3.70
N SER A 299 16.63 -19.89 4.54
CA SER A 299 16.92 -21.31 4.69
C SER A 299 15.91 -21.95 5.64
#